data_afb7175bf19ffb1b234f6f61d95119ff
#
_entry.id   afb7175bf19ffb1b234f6f61d95119ff
#
_cell.length_a   1.000
_cell.length_b   1.000
_cell.length_c   1.000
_cell.angle_alpha   90.00
_cell.angle_beta   90.00
_cell.angle_gamma   90.00
#
_symmetry.space_group_name_H-M   'P 1'
#
loop_
_entity.id
_entity.type
_entity.pdbx_description
1 polymer ?
#
loop_
_entity_poly.entity_id
_entity_poly.type
_entity_poly.pdbx_seq_one_letter_code
_entity_poly.pdbx_strand_id
1 'polypeptide(L)'
;MSARHKARKAAFDLLYSAEQRGQSLGVALDEFDVRETARLEPLSELQYVRDIVRGVDDNQIAIDEHISAHLKDWTLNRLFAVDRAILRIAVWELLFSEAPKDAVRAEAIALAEEYGSDDASRFIAGVLGAIVRES
;
A
#
# COMPACT_ATOMS: atom_id res chain seq x y z
N MET A 1 14.20 -5.15 -11.54
CA MET A 1 13.29 -4.71 -10.46
C MET A 1 13.94 -4.92 -9.11
N SER A 2 13.78 -3.95 -8.23
CA SER A 2 14.32 -4.07 -6.89
C SER A 2 13.50 -5.06 -6.05
N ALA A 3 14.13 -5.58 -5.00
CA ALA A 3 13.46 -6.45 -4.04
C ALA A 3 12.27 -5.74 -3.37
N ARG A 4 12.41 -4.44 -3.10
CA ARG A 4 11.34 -3.64 -2.52
C ARG A 4 10.15 -3.46 -3.44
N HIS A 5 10.39 -3.35 -4.75
CA HIS A 5 9.31 -3.29 -5.73
C HIS A 5 8.45 -4.55 -5.69
N LYS A 6 9.09 -5.71 -5.68
CA LYS A 6 8.38 -7.00 -5.59
C LYS A 6 7.63 -7.14 -4.29
N ALA A 7 8.23 -6.71 -3.19
CA ALA A 7 7.58 -6.77 -1.88
C ALA A 7 6.34 -5.85 -1.84
N ARG A 8 6.43 -4.65 -2.40
CA ARG A 8 5.29 -3.73 -2.45
C ARG A 8 4.15 -4.29 -3.29
N LYS A 9 4.48 -4.92 -4.42
CA LYS A 9 3.47 -5.56 -5.24
C LYS A 9 2.77 -6.69 -4.52
N ALA A 10 3.54 -7.54 -3.81
CA ALA A 10 2.96 -8.64 -3.04
C ALA A 10 2.05 -8.10 -1.92
N ALA A 11 2.48 -7.04 -1.23
CA ALA A 11 1.67 -6.41 -0.19
C ALA A 11 0.38 -5.80 -0.78
N PHE A 12 0.48 -5.16 -1.94
CA PHE A 12 -0.68 -4.63 -2.65
C PHE A 12 -1.69 -5.74 -2.97
N ASP A 13 -1.22 -6.84 -3.53
CA ASP A 13 -2.08 -7.99 -3.85
C ASP A 13 -2.78 -8.51 -2.59
N LEU A 14 -2.07 -8.56 -1.47
CA LEU A 14 -2.63 -9.01 -0.19
C LEU A 14 -3.72 -8.07 0.32
N LEU A 15 -3.46 -6.78 0.34
CA LEU A 15 -4.44 -5.80 0.79
C LEU A 15 -5.70 -5.82 -0.07
N TYR A 16 -5.50 -5.82 -1.37
CA TYR A 16 -6.61 -5.82 -2.32
C TYR A 16 -7.45 -7.09 -2.17
N SER A 17 -6.81 -8.24 -2.16
CA SER A 17 -7.49 -9.53 -2.08
C SER A 17 -8.23 -9.69 -0.75
N ALA A 18 -7.61 -9.28 0.36
CA ALA A 18 -8.23 -9.36 1.68
C ALA A 18 -9.51 -8.52 1.74
N GLU A 19 -9.47 -7.31 1.20
CA GLU A 19 -10.65 -6.45 1.17
C GLU A 19 -11.77 -7.07 0.33
N GLN A 20 -11.43 -7.63 -0.84
CA GLN A 20 -12.42 -8.26 -1.72
C GLN A 20 -13.08 -9.48 -1.07
N ARG A 21 -12.36 -10.18 -0.21
CA ARG A 21 -12.87 -11.38 0.48
C ARG A 21 -13.50 -11.08 1.84
N GLY A 22 -13.45 -9.85 2.29
CA GLY A 22 -13.89 -9.50 3.63
C GLY A 22 -13.03 -10.16 4.71
N GLN A 23 -11.75 -10.35 4.44
CA GLN A 23 -10.81 -11.08 5.28
C GLN A 23 -9.94 -10.09 6.05
N SER A 24 -9.60 -10.42 7.30
CA SER A 24 -8.67 -9.57 8.05
C SER A 24 -7.27 -9.67 7.44
N LEU A 25 -6.48 -8.60 7.60
CA LEU A 25 -5.10 -8.62 7.10
C LEU A 25 -4.24 -9.63 7.83
N GLY A 26 -4.50 -9.87 9.11
CA GLY A 26 -3.79 -10.90 9.87
C GLY A 26 -3.96 -12.29 9.27
N VAL A 27 -5.21 -12.64 8.96
CA VAL A 27 -5.50 -13.95 8.34
C VAL A 27 -4.89 -14.01 6.94
N ALA A 28 -5.02 -12.94 6.16
CA ALA A 28 -4.45 -12.89 4.81
C ALA A 28 -2.93 -13.08 4.84
N LEU A 29 -2.25 -12.46 5.80
CA LEU A 29 -0.80 -12.59 5.94
C LEU A 29 -0.39 -14.00 6.34
N ASP A 30 -1.14 -14.63 7.26
CA ASP A 30 -0.86 -16.01 7.67
C ASP A 30 -0.95 -16.96 6.47
N GLU A 31 -1.99 -16.81 5.65
CA GLU A 31 -2.14 -17.61 4.44
C GLU A 31 -1.02 -17.36 3.44
N PHE A 32 -0.63 -16.11 3.29
CA PHE A 32 0.47 -15.72 2.43
C PHE A 32 1.77 -16.38 2.88
N ASP A 33 2.07 -16.34 4.18
CA ASP A 33 3.29 -16.93 4.72
C ASP A 33 3.38 -18.43 4.41
N VAL A 34 2.27 -19.14 4.52
CA VAL A 34 2.25 -20.58 4.20
C VAL A 34 2.54 -20.82 2.72
N ARG A 35 1.94 -20.02 1.83
CA ARG A 35 2.11 -20.21 0.39
C ARG A 35 3.46 -19.79 -0.14
N GLU A 36 3.98 -18.67 0.38
CA GLU A 36 5.06 -17.94 -0.28
C GLU A 36 6.42 -18.07 0.41
N THR A 37 6.48 -18.67 1.60
CA THR A 37 7.74 -18.79 2.34
C THR A 37 8.84 -19.45 1.52
N ALA A 38 8.50 -20.43 0.69
CA ALA A 38 9.47 -21.12 -0.16
C ALA A 38 9.69 -20.43 -1.50
N ARG A 39 8.89 -19.44 -1.87
CA ARG A 39 8.92 -18.82 -3.19
C ARG A 39 9.57 -17.44 -3.22
N LEU A 40 9.44 -16.69 -2.13
CA LEU A 40 10.01 -15.34 -2.05
C LEU A 40 11.43 -15.41 -1.49
N GLU A 41 12.35 -15.08 -2.32
CA GLU A 41 13.75 -14.90 -1.93
C GLU A 41 14.24 -13.57 -2.52
N PRO A 42 15.06 -12.84 -1.80
CA PRO A 42 15.61 -13.15 -0.47
C PRO A 42 14.59 -13.02 0.67
N LEU A 43 14.92 -13.56 1.82
CA LEU A 43 14.07 -13.48 3.02
C LEU A 43 13.76 -12.04 3.44
N SER A 44 14.67 -11.12 3.14
CA SER A 44 14.44 -9.69 3.41
C SER A 44 13.22 -9.15 2.64
N GLU A 45 12.98 -9.66 1.44
CA GLU A 45 11.82 -9.29 0.63
C GLU A 45 10.53 -9.78 1.29
N LEU A 46 10.51 -11.02 1.76
CA LEU A 46 9.40 -11.59 2.49
C LEU A 46 9.13 -10.80 3.77
N GLN A 47 10.19 -10.45 4.51
CA GLN A 47 10.04 -9.65 5.73
C GLN A 47 9.43 -8.28 5.43
N TYR A 48 9.82 -7.66 4.32
CA TYR A 48 9.26 -6.36 3.98
C TYR A 48 7.76 -6.43 3.65
N VAL A 49 7.31 -7.50 3.02
CA VAL A 49 5.87 -7.73 2.82
C VAL A 49 5.16 -7.76 4.17
N ARG A 50 5.70 -8.50 5.13
CA ARG A 50 5.13 -8.58 6.47
C ARG A 50 5.10 -7.22 7.16
N ASP A 51 6.19 -6.46 7.04
CA ASP A 51 6.29 -5.14 7.64
C ASP A 51 5.20 -4.21 7.10
N ILE A 52 5.00 -4.20 5.79
CA ILE A 52 3.96 -3.39 5.16
C ILE A 52 2.56 -3.81 5.66
N VAL A 53 2.25 -5.09 5.54
CA VAL A 53 0.89 -5.57 5.85
C VAL A 53 0.56 -5.38 7.33
N ARG A 54 1.48 -5.72 8.22
CA ARG A 54 1.29 -5.51 9.66
C ARG A 54 1.25 -4.03 9.99
N GLY A 55 2.09 -3.24 9.35
CA GLY A 55 2.11 -1.79 9.56
C GLY A 55 0.80 -1.14 9.18
N VAL A 56 0.23 -1.53 8.04
CA VAL A 56 -1.07 -1.03 7.61
C VAL A 56 -2.15 -1.49 8.59
N ASP A 57 -2.14 -2.75 8.98
CA ASP A 57 -3.13 -3.29 9.91
C ASP A 57 -3.09 -2.60 11.27
N ASP A 58 -1.90 -2.46 11.83
CA ASP A 58 -1.71 -1.86 13.14
C ASP A 58 -2.03 -0.36 13.19
N ASN A 59 -1.88 0.32 12.05
CA ASN A 59 -2.01 1.78 11.97
C ASN A 59 -3.15 2.22 11.06
N GLN A 60 -4.09 1.33 10.76
CA GLN A 60 -5.11 1.61 9.75
C GLN A 60 -5.94 2.85 10.04
N ILE A 61 -6.32 3.06 11.30
CA ILE A 61 -7.12 4.24 11.66
C ILE A 61 -6.35 5.52 11.34
N ALA A 62 -5.10 5.60 11.78
CA ALA A 62 -4.26 6.79 11.53
C ALA A 62 -4.00 6.98 10.03
N ILE A 63 -3.70 5.90 9.32
CA ILE A 63 -3.46 5.93 7.88
C ILE A 63 -4.70 6.45 7.14
N ASP A 64 -5.86 5.90 7.46
CA ASP A 64 -7.11 6.29 6.79
C ASP A 64 -7.49 7.74 7.10
N GLU A 65 -7.20 8.22 8.30
CA GLU A 65 -7.41 9.64 8.65
C GLU A 65 -6.51 10.56 7.81
N HIS A 66 -5.25 10.20 7.63
CA HIS A 66 -4.34 10.97 6.79
C HIS A 66 -4.79 11.00 5.34
N ILE A 67 -5.23 9.87 4.81
CA ILE A 67 -5.72 9.83 3.44
C ILE A 67 -6.98 10.70 3.32
N SER A 68 -7.94 10.51 4.22
CA SER A 68 -9.22 11.22 4.17
C SER A 68 -9.05 12.73 4.28
N ALA A 69 -8.08 13.19 5.06
CA ALA A 69 -7.80 14.62 5.20
C ALA A 69 -7.34 15.27 3.90
N HIS A 70 -6.87 14.49 2.94
CA HIS A 70 -6.35 14.98 1.66
C HIS A 70 -7.23 14.61 0.47
N LEU A 71 -8.42 14.07 0.73
CA LEU A 71 -9.43 13.82 -0.31
C LEU A 71 -10.37 15.02 -0.36
N LYS A 72 -10.64 15.53 -1.56
CA LYS A 72 -11.50 16.72 -1.69
C LYS A 72 -12.97 16.35 -1.83
N ASP A 73 -13.33 15.61 -2.85
CA ASP A 73 -14.73 15.36 -3.17
C ASP A 73 -15.15 13.91 -2.96
N TRP A 74 -14.28 13.12 -2.35
CA TRP A 74 -14.48 11.68 -2.20
C TRP A 74 -14.25 11.26 -0.76
N THR A 75 -14.98 10.23 -0.33
CA THR A 75 -14.65 9.53 0.91
C THR A 75 -13.79 8.33 0.57
N LEU A 76 -13.02 7.88 1.54
CA LEU A 76 -12.13 6.73 1.36
C LEU A 76 -12.91 5.51 0.86
N ASN A 77 -14.12 5.29 1.37
CA ASN A 77 -14.94 4.14 0.99
C ASN A 77 -15.42 4.18 -0.45
N ARG A 78 -15.44 5.35 -1.07
CA ARG A 78 -15.87 5.51 -2.46
C ARG A 78 -14.75 5.36 -3.48
N LEU A 79 -13.52 5.33 -3.02
CA LEU A 79 -12.39 5.11 -3.91
C LEU A 79 -12.45 3.69 -4.47
N PHE A 80 -11.88 3.50 -5.65
CA PHE A 80 -11.65 2.14 -6.13
C PHE A 80 -10.76 1.39 -5.16
N ALA A 81 -11.01 0.10 -4.98
CA ALA A 81 -10.25 -0.73 -4.05
C ALA A 81 -8.76 -0.76 -4.37
N VAL A 82 -8.40 -0.71 -5.66
CA VAL A 82 -7.01 -0.63 -6.09
C VAL A 82 -6.34 0.62 -5.54
N ASP A 83 -6.99 1.77 -5.71
CA ASP A 83 -6.44 3.06 -5.26
C ASP A 83 -6.31 3.10 -3.75
N ARG A 84 -7.30 2.58 -3.04
CA ARG A 84 -7.30 2.50 -1.58
C ARG A 84 -6.11 1.68 -1.07
N ALA A 85 -5.88 0.51 -1.66
CA ALA A 85 -4.77 -0.35 -1.27
C ALA A 85 -3.42 0.33 -1.52
N ILE A 86 -3.26 0.97 -2.67
CA ILE A 86 -2.01 1.67 -3.00
C ILE A 86 -1.76 2.82 -2.03
N LEU A 87 -2.79 3.61 -1.75
CA LEU A 87 -2.66 4.74 -0.82
C LEU A 87 -2.31 4.28 0.59
N ARG A 88 -2.92 3.21 1.08
CA ARG A 88 -2.62 2.69 2.40
C ARG A 88 -1.16 2.25 2.54
N ILE A 89 -0.64 1.55 1.54
CA ILE A 89 0.77 1.13 1.55
C ILE A 89 1.69 2.35 1.53
N ALA A 90 1.45 3.27 0.61
CA ALA A 90 2.31 4.43 0.45
C ALA A 90 2.29 5.32 1.71
N VAL A 91 1.13 5.54 2.29
CA VAL A 91 1.03 6.36 3.51
C VAL A 91 1.72 5.68 4.68
N TRP A 92 1.58 4.35 4.81
CA TRP A 92 2.35 3.64 5.84
C TRP A 92 3.84 3.86 5.65
N GLU A 93 4.34 3.71 4.42
CA GLU A 93 5.77 3.90 4.17
C GLU A 93 6.22 5.34 4.44
N LEU A 94 5.40 6.32 4.05
CA LEU A 94 5.75 7.74 4.24
C LEU A 94 5.81 8.13 5.71
N LEU A 95 4.91 7.61 6.53
CA LEU A 95 4.76 8.05 7.91
C LEU A 95 5.43 7.14 8.93
N PHE A 96 5.57 5.86 8.64
CA PHE A 96 6.00 4.87 9.62
C PHE A 96 7.24 4.08 9.23
N SER A 97 7.81 4.33 8.06
CA SER A 97 9.03 3.65 7.64
C SER A 97 10.10 4.67 7.30
N GLU A 98 11.32 4.17 7.08
CA GLU A 98 12.44 5.02 6.68
C GLU A 98 12.69 5.00 5.17
N ALA A 99 11.76 4.44 4.40
CA ALA A 99 11.89 4.43 2.94
C ALA A 99 11.94 5.87 2.41
N PRO A 100 12.82 6.15 1.43
CA PRO A 100 12.89 7.49 0.85
C PRO A 100 11.54 7.91 0.26
N LYS A 101 11.09 9.11 0.60
CA LYS A 101 9.76 9.59 0.19
C LYS A 101 9.58 9.61 -1.33
N ASP A 102 10.61 10.01 -2.06
CA ASP A 102 10.53 10.04 -3.52
C ASP A 102 10.36 8.63 -4.10
N ALA A 103 11.06 7.65 -3.53
CA ALA A 103 10.93 6.26 -3.96
C ALA A 103 9.52 5.72 -3.67
N VAL A 104 8.97 6.04 -2.49
CA VAL A 104 7.62 5.60 -2.11
C VAL A 104 6.59 6.15 -3.10
N ARG A 105 6.69 7.44 -3.41
CA ARG A 105 5.76 8.08 -4.35
C ARG A 105 5.88 7.47 -5.75
N ALA A 106 7.10 7.30 -6.24
CA ALA A 106 7.34 6.72 -7.57
C ALA A 106 6.77 5.31 -7.68
N GLU A 107 6.95 4.49 -6.64
CA GLU A 107 6.43 3.13 -6.63
C GLU A 107 4.89 3.10 -6.60
N ALA A 108 4.28 3.99 -5.82
CA ALA A 108 2.83 4.08 -5.77
C ALA A 108 2.25 4.49 -7.12
N ILE A 109 2.89 5.44 -7.79
CA ILE A 109 2.48 5.88 -9.13
C ILE A 109 2.62 4.72 -10.12
N ALA A 110 3.71 3.96 -10.04
CA ALA A 110 3.93 2.81 -10.92
C ALA A 110 2.85 1.73 -10.73
N LEU A 111 2.48 1.44 -9.49
CA LEU A 111 1.40 0.50 -9.20
C LEU A 111 0.06 1.00 -9.75
N ALA A 112 -0.19 2.30 -9.63
CA ALA A 112 -1.41 2.90 -10.14
C ALA A 112 -1.48 2.84 -11.66
N GLU A 113 -0.35 3.05 -12.34
CA GLU A 113 -0.29 2.93 -13.80
C GLU A 113 -0.51 1.50 -14.26
N GLU A 114 -0.04 0.53 -13.49
CA GLU A 114 -0.16 -0.89 -13.87
C GLU A 114 -1.56 -1.46 -13.57
N TYR A 115 -2.15 -1.12 -12.44
CA TYR A 115 -3.37 -1.77 -11.95
C TYR A 115 -4.59 -0.85 -11.83
N GLY A 116 -4.39 0.44 -11.86
CA GLY A 116 -5.48 1.40 -11.66
C GLY A 116 -6.15 1.82 -12.97
N SER A 117 -7.14 2.69 -12.84
CA SER A 117 -7.79 3.32 -13.99
C SER A 117 -6.87 4.36 -14.63
N ASP A 118 -7.30 4.90 -15.77
CA ASP A 118 -6.50 5.88 -16.53
C ASP A 118 -6.08 7.10 -15.70
N ASP A 119 -6.92 7.53 -14.78
CA ASP A 119 -6.64 8.72 -13.97
C ASP A 119 -6.01 8.40 -12.61
N ALA A 120 -5.83 7.11 -12.29
CA ALA A 120 -5.39 6.69 -10.95
C ALA A 120 -4.02 7.24 -10.59
N SER A 121 -3.06 7.17 -11.51
CA SER A 121 -1.69 7.62 -11.21
C SER A 121 -1.64 9.11 -10.89
N ARG A 122 -2.40 9.92 -11.60
CA ARG A 122 -2.47 11.37 -11.35
C ARG A 122 -3.14 11.66 -10.02
N PHE A 123 -4.24 10.98 -9.73
CA PHE A 123 -4.96 11.12 -8.48
C PHE A 123 -4.07 10.77 -7.29
N ILE A 124 -3.43 9.61 -7.34
CA ILE A 124 -2.55 9.13 -6.27
C ILE A 124 -1.35 10.06 -6.09
N ALA A 125 -0.73 10.49 -7.19
CA ALA A 125 0.37 11.45 -7.13
C ALA A 125 -0.03 12.74 -6.42
N GLY A 126 -1.23 13.23 -6.68
CA GLY A 126 -1.75 14.43 -6.04
C GLY A 126 -1.94 14.27 -4.54
N VAL A 127 -2.58 13.18 -4.14
CA VAL A 127 -2.84 12.89 -2.72
C VAL A 127 -1.51 12.75 -1.96
N LEU A 128 -0.60 11.92 -2.47
CA LEU A 128 0.69 11.69 -1.81
C LEU A 128 1.55 12.94 -1.77
N GLY A 129 1.52 13.74 -2.84
CA GLY A 129 2.24 15.00 -2.87
C GLY A 129 1.77 15.95 -1.77
N ALA A 130 0.47 16.03 -1.56
CA ALA A 130 -0.09 16.87 -0.49
C ALA A 130 0.33 16.35 0.90
N ILE A 131 0.30 15.05 1.11
CA ILE A 131 0.72 14.45 2.38
C ILE A 131 2.20 14.75 2.66
N VAL A 132 3.05 14.59 1.66
CA VAL A 132 4.50 14.87 1.82
C VAL A 132 4.75 16.33 2.16
N ARG A 133 4.03 17.25 1.52
CA ARG A 133 4.21 18.69 1.77
C ARG A 133 3.83 19.09 3.19
N GLU A 134 2.90 18.38 3.81
CA GLU A 134 2.41 18.70 5.15
C GLU A 134 3.11 17.94 6.27
N SER A 135 3.99 17.02 5.95
CA SER A 135 4.66 16.21 6.97
C SER A 135 6.06 16.70 7.34
#